data_96d98477fc1f509daf0e8ef00e2edc3e
#
_entry.id   96d98477fc1f509daf0e8ef00e2edc3e
#
_cell.length_a   1.000
_cell.length_b   1.000
_cell.length_c   1.000
_cell.angle_alpha   90.00
_cell.angle_beta   90.00
_cell.angle_gamma   90.00
#
_symmetry.space_group_name_H-M   'P 1'
#
loop_
_entity.id
_entity.type
_entity.pdbx_description
1 polymer ?
#
loop_
_entity_poly.entity_id
_entity_poly.type
_entity_poly.pdbx_seq_one_letter_code
_entity_poly.pdbx_strand_id
1 'polypeptide(L)'
;MSIFRNVVLNLKTEEECERAINLYKEQLSSLTNSGVLDAYICRLSKESILFFATIDTEDNAKKLFEGLIKWREQQKFDLIDSLVFDGPIEWHKNFLNS
;
A
#
# COMPACT_ATOMS: atom_id res chain seq x y z
N MET A 1 -15.56 -10.70 4.19
CA MET A 1 -15.08 -9.62 5.07
C MET A 1 -13.92 -8.91 4.41
N SER A 2 -14.01 -7.60 4.33
CA SER A 2 -12.95 -6.79 3.72
C SER A 2 -11.72 -6.71 4.63
N ILE A 3 -10.57 -6.63 4.01
CA ILE A 3 -9.27 -6.59 4.69
C ILE A 3 -8.65 -5.21 4.47
N PHE A 4 -8.10 -4.68 5.54
CA PHE A 4 -7.34 -3.46 5.55
C PHE A 4 -5.85 -3.81 5.62
N ARG A 5 -5.03 -3.17 4.80
CA ARG A 5 -3.58 -3.27 4.92
C ARG A 5 -2.93 -1.90 4.85
N ASN A 6 -1.96 -1.71 5.72
CA ASN A 6 -1.23 -0.47 5.88
C ASN A 6 0.27 -0.80 5.89
N VAL A 7 1.03 -0.14 5.02
CA VAL A 7 2.49 -0.31 4.94
C VAL A 7 3.14 1.04 5.12
N VAL A 8 4.04 1.15 6.07
CA VAL A 8 4.88 2.34 6.25
C VAL A 8 6.28 2.00 5.76
N LEU A 9 6.81 2.83 4.87
CA LEU A 9 8.17 2.71 4.36
C LEU A 9 8.97 3.92 4.81
N ASN A 10 10.08 3.67 5.50
CA ASN A 10 11.05 4.71 5.84
C ASN A 10 12.25 4.56 4.90
N LEU A 11 12.42 5.55 4.03
CA LEU A 11 13.47 5.54 3.00
C LEU A 11 14.69 6.30 3.52
N LYS A 12 15.86 6.04 2.95
CA LYS A 12 17.09 6.69 3.39
C LYS A 12 17.22 8.13 2.92
N THR A 13 16.58 8.49 1.82
CA THR A 13 16.66 9.85 1.27
C THR A 13 15.30 10.34 0.77
N GLU A 14 15.15 11.65 0.65
CA GLU A 14 13.97 12.27 0.06
C GLU A 14 13.81 11.88 -1.41
N GLU A 15 14.91 11.78 -2.16
CA GLU A 15 14.88 11.35 -3.57
C GLU A 15 14.34 9.93 -3.71
N GLU A 16 14.78 9.05 -2.83
CA GLU A 16 14.30 7.67 -2.83
C GLU A 16 12.82 7.60 -2.45
N CYS A 17 12.37 8.46 -1.54
CA CYS A 17 10.96 8.60 -1.19
C CYS A 17 10.13 9.01 -2.41
N GLU A 18 10.59 9.99 -3.19
CA GLU A 18 9.94 10.40 -4.44
C GLU A 18 9.86 9.25 -5.44
N ARG A 19 10.97 8.53 -5.60
CA ARG A 19 11.01 7.37 -6.50
C ARG A 19 9.99 6.31 -6.08
N ALA A 20 9.93 6.02 -4.79
CA ALA A 20 8.99 5.04 -4.25
C ALA A 20 7.54 5.45 -4.48
N ILE A 21 7.19 6.72 -4.23
CA ILE A 21 5.85 7.23 -4.47
C ILE A 21 5.45 7.05 -5.93
N ASN A 22 6.31 7.46 -6.85
CA ASN A 22 6.01 7.39 -8.28
C ASN A 22 5.84 5.95 -8.76
N LEU A 23 6.71 5.05 -8.33
CA LEU A 23 6.64 3.64 -8.72
C LEU A 23 5.41 2.93 -8.11
N TYR A 24 5.06 3.23 -6.86
CA TYR A 24 3.85 2.68 -6.25
C TYR A 24 2.59 3.20 -6.95
N LYS A 25 2.56 4.47 -7.34
CA LYS A 25 1.44 5.03 -8.12
C LYS A 25 1.22 4.25 -9.41
N GLU A 26 2.29 3.99 -10.15
CA GLU A 26 2.22 3.22 -11.39
C GLU A 26 1.73 1.80 -11.14
N GLN A 27 2.32 1.13 -10.14
CA GLN A 27 1.99 -0.25 -9.83
C GLN A 27 0.53 -0.40 -9.40
N LEU A 28 0.06 0.49 -8.51
CA LEU A 28 -1.32 0.45 -8.04
C LEU A 28 -2.32 0.80 -9.12
N SER A 29 -1.97 1.75 -9.99
CA SER A 29 -2.84 2.15 -11.12
C SER A 29 -3.02 1.03 -12.14
N SER A 30 -2.09 0.09 -12.21
CA SER A 30 -2.16 -1.04 -13.13
C SER A 30 -3.01 -2.21 -12.60
N LEU A 31 -3.39 -2.19 -11.33
CA LEU A 31 -4.15 -3.28 -10.73
C LEU A 31 -5.59 -3.30 -11.26
N THR A 32 -5.98 -4.44 -11.86
CA THR A 32 -7.32 -4.68 -12.33
C THR A 32 -7.79 -6.04 -11.84
N ASN A 33 -9.06 -6.15 -11.49
CA ASN A 33 -9.66 -7.41 -11.03
C ASN A 33 -8.93 -8.03 -9.84
N SER A 34 -8.28 -7.20 -9.03
CA SER A 34 -7.47 -7.65 -7.89
C SER A 34 -8.24 -7.72 -6.58
N GLY A 35 -9.48 -7.20 -6.56
CA GLY A 35 -10.28 -7.09 -5.34
C GLY A 35 -9.98 -5.84 -4.53
N VAL A 36 -9.09 -4.96 -4.97
CA VAL A 36 -8.79 -3.71 -4.30
C VAL A 36 -9.99 -2.77 -4.42
N LEU A 37 -10.49 -2.30 -3.28
CA LEU A 37 -11.61 -1.37 -3.20
C LEU A 37 -11.13 0.08 -3.18
N ASP A 38 -10.10 0.35 -2.39
CA ASP A 38 -9.49 1.67 -2.23
C ASP A 38 -8.00 1.53 -2.02
N ALA A 39 -7.23 2.53 -2.45
CA ALA A 39 -5.82 2.61 -2.18
C ALA A 39 -5.38 4.07 -2.04
N TYR A 40 -4.48 4.33 -1.10
CA TYR A 40 -3.95 5.67 -0.82
C TYR A 40 -2.45 5.60 -0.66
N ILE A 41 -1.77 6.65 -1.10
CA ILE A 41 -0.36 6.89 -0.80
C ILE A 41 -0.29 8.25 -0.11
N CYS A 42 0.25 8.27 1.10
CA CYS A 42 0.41 9.50 1.88
C CYS A 42 1.88 9.72 2.20
N ARG A 43 2.35 10.96 2.09
CA ARG A 43 3.68 11.31 2.54
C ARG A 43 3.60 11.69 4.02
N LEU A 44 4.31 10.96 4.87
CA LEU A 44 4.33 11.21 6.31
C LEU A 44 5.40 12.23 6.68
N SER A 45 6.53 12.20 5.95
CA SER A 45 7.64 13.13 6.10
C SER A 45 8.43 13.16 4.80
N LYS A 46 9.57 13.87 4.77
CA LYS A 46 10.42 13.93 3.58
C LYS A 46 10.90 12.54 3.14
N GLU A 47 11.03 11.61 4.09
CA GLU A 47 11.65 10.30 3.85
C GLU A 47 10.72 9.14 4.15
N SER A 48 9.45 9.40 4.51
CA SER A 48 8.52 8.36 4.93
C SER A 48 7.22 8.43 4.18
N ILE A 49 6.72 7.27 3.74
CA ILE A 49 5.42 7.15 3.08
C ILE A 49 4.57 6.10 3.76
N LEU A 50 3.27 6.33 3.68
CA LEU A 50 2.25 5.38 4.09
C LEU A 50 1.52 4.92 2.83
N PHE A 51 1.46 3.62 2.64
CA PHE A 51 0.60 3.00 1.64
C PHE A 51 -0.53 2.28 2.37
N PHE A 52 -1.75 2.51 1.91
CA PHE A 52 -2.94 1.99 2.54
C PHE A 52 -3.86 1.39 1.47
N ALA A 53 -4.44 0.22 1.72
CA ALA A 53 -5.41 -0.38 0.82
C ALA A 53 -6.48 -1.14 1.58
N THR A 54 -7.68 -1.15 1.00
CA THR A 54 -8.76 -2.05 1.43
C THR A 54 -9.03 -3.04 0.32
N ILE A 55 -9.19 -4.30 0.68
CA ILE A 55 -9.37 -5.40 -0.27
C ILE A 55 -10.64 -6.18 0.13
N ASP A 56 -11.38 -6.67 -0.86
CA ASP A 56 -12.68 -7.29 -0.68
C ASP A 56 -12.65 -8.60 0.12
N THR A 57 -11.64 -9.45 -0.11
CA THR A 57 -11.53 -10.76 0.55
C THR A 57 -10.11 -11.01 1.04
N GLU A 58 -10.00 -11.91 2.01
CA GLU A 58 -8.70 -12.34 2.54
C GLU A 58 -7.84 -13.02 1.48
N ASP A 59 -8.46 -13.84 0.62
CA ASP A 59 -7.74 -14.51 -0.46
C ASP A 59 -7.15 -13.52 -1.47
N ASN A 60 -7.92 -12.53 -1.88
CA ASN A 60 -7.43 -11.49 -2.78
C ASN A 60 -6.35 -10.64 -2.12
N ALA A 61 -6.49 -10.35 -0.83
CA ALA A 61 -5.49 -9.61 -0.07
C ALA A 61 -4.15 -10.37 -0.04
N LYS A 62 -4.19 -11.67 0.21
CA LYS A 62 -2.99 -12.51 0.24
C LYS A 62 -2.27 -12.51 -1.11
N LYS A 63 -3.00 -12.70 -2.20
CA LYS A 63 -2.43 -12.69 -3.55
C LYS A 63 -1.81 -11.34 -3.89
N LEU A 64 -2.51 -10.27 -3.59
CA LEU A 64 -2.03 -8.92 -3.86
C LEU A 64 -0.74 -8.64 -3.13
N PHE A 65 -0.69 -8.98 -1.84
CA PHE A 65 0.46 -8.67 -1.00
C PHE A 65 1.69 -9.48 -1.37
N GLU A 66 1.52 -10.75 -1.71
CA GLU A 66 2.61 -11.57 -2.21
C GLU A 66 3.21 -10.96 -3.49
N GLY A 67 2.35 -10.51 -4.39
CA GLY A 67 2.77 -9.85 -5.63
C GLY A 67 3.50 -8.53 -5.38
N LEU A 68 2.98 -7.69 -4.48
CA LEU A 68 3.58 -6.41 -4.15
C LEU A 68 4.92 -6.55 -3.42
N ILE A 69 5.07 -7.55 -2.56
CA ILE A 69 6.33 -7.82 -1.88
C ILE A 69 7.41 -8.20 -2.89
N LYS A 70 7.11 -9.10 -3.83
CA LYS A 70 8.03 -9.47 -4.89
C LYS A 70 8.41 -8.28 -5.76
N TRP A 71 7.41 -7.49 -6.14
CA TRP A 71 7.64 -6.28 -6.93
C TRP A 71 8.56 -5.30 -6.19
N ARG A 72 8.30 -5.07 -4.90
CA ARG A 72 9.12 -4.17 -4.07
C ARG A 72 10.57 -4.64 -4.00
N GLU A 73 10.80 -5.94 -3.84
CA GLU A 73 12.14 -6.51 -3.81
C GLU A 73 12.88 -6.25 -5.12
N GLN A 74 12.17 -6.32 -6.25
CA GLN A 74 12.76 -6.04 -7.57
C GLN A 74 13.16 -4.58 -7.73
N GLN A 75 12.45 -3.65 -7.09
CA GLN A 75 12.74 -2.22 -7.18
C GLN A 75 13.98 -1.82 -6.39
N LYS A 76 14.38 -2.62 -5.43
CA LYS A 76 15.58 -2.37 -4.59
C LYS A 76 15.57 -0.99 -3.95
N PHE A 77 14.45 -0.63 -3.32
CA PHE A 77 14.35 0.63 -2.60
C PHE A 77 15.38 0.69 -1.48
N ASP A 78 15.97 1.87 -1.31
CA ASP A 78 16.95 2.12 -0.26
C ASP A 78 16.20 2.42 1.05
N LEU A 79 15.83 1.37 1.76
CA LEU A 79 14.99 1.41 2.95
C LEU A 79 15.81 1.45 4.23
N ILE A 80 15.35 2.22 5.21
CA ILE A 80 15.78 2.10 6.59
C ILE A 80 15.02 0.93 7.22
N ASP A 81 13.69 0.97 7.12
CA ASP A 81 12.81 -0.09 7.61
C ASP A 81 11.44 -0.03 6.94
N SER A 82 10.62 -1.02 7.23
CA SER A 82 9.22 -1.04 6.84
C SER A 82 8.38 -1.66 7.95
N LEU A 83 7.14 -1.17 8.08
CA LEU A 83 6.16 -1.70 9.01
C LEU A 83 4.90 -2.07 8.24
N VAL A 84 4.31 -3.22 8.57
CA VAL A 84 3.09 -3.69 7.92
C VAL A 84 2.05 -4.02 8.99
N PHE A 85 0.85 -3.49 8.81
CA PHE A 85 -0.30 -3.78 9.67
C PHE A 85 -1.45 -4.23 8.79
N ASP A 86 -2.12 -5.32 9.15
CA ASP A 86 -3.30 -5.76 8.43
C ASP A 86 -4.32 -6.36 9.38
N GLY A 87 -5.56 -6.43 8.92
CA GLY A 87 -6.63 -7.02 9.67
C GLY A 87 -7.99 -6.84 8.99
N PRO A 88 -9.01 -7.54 9.50
CA PRO A 88 -10.36 -7.39 8.99
C PRO A 88 -10.95 -6.04 9.38
N ILE A 89 -11.74 -5.48 8.46
CA ILE A 89 -12.46 -4.23 8.73
C ILE A 89 -13.73 -4.59 9.49
N GLU A 90 -13.88 -4.08 10.70
CA GLU A 90 -15.04 -4.35 11.54
C GLU A 90 -16.13 -3.30 11.38
N TRP A 91 -15.78 -2.08 11.00
CA TRP A 91 -16.74 -0.99 10.81
C TRP A 91 -16.25 -0.05 9.71
N HIS A 92 -17.17 0.37 8.84
CA HIS A 92 -16.87 1.33 7.78
C HIS A 92 -18.13 2.15 7.48
N LYS A 93 -17.95 3.43 7.20
CA LYS A 93 -19.00 4.31 6.73
C LYS A 93 -18.44 5.29 5.69
N ASN A 94 -19.13 5.43 4.57
CA ASN A 94 -18.78 6.42 3.56
C ASN A 94 -19.60 7.69 3.81
N PHE A 95 -18.96 8.71 4.39
CA PHE A 95 -19.59 9.97 4.74
C PHE A 95 -19.96 10.83 3.53
N LEU A 96 -19.30 10.60 2.39
CA LEU A 96 -19.59 11.36 1.16
C LEU A 96 -20.92 10.93 0.53
N ASN A 97 -21.34 9.69 0.74
CA ASN A 97 -22.56 9.11 0.17
C ASN A 97 -23.64 8.84 1.22
N SER A 98 -23.53 9.44 2.38
CA SER A 98 -24.49 9.23 3.47
C SER A 98 -25.66 10.21 3.41
#